data_e93377256cdbeb162f2f471e51e5a386
#
_entry.id   e93377256cdbeb162f2f471e51e5a386
#
_cell.length_a   1.000
_cell.length_b   1.000
_cell.length_c   1.000
_cell.angle_alpha   90.00
_cell.angle_beta   90.00
_cell.angle_gamma   90.00
#
_symmetry.space_group_name_H-M   'P 1'
#
loop_
_entity.id
_entity.type
_entity.pdbx_description
1 polymer ?
#
loop_
_entity_poly.entity_id
_entity_poly.type
_entity_poly.pdbx_seq_one_letter_code
_entity_poly.pdbx_strand_id
1 'polypeptide(L)'
;FIDKIGNLVEMEQSLRACAPRVASGRGGIGKELLKEAKRLEFPDEVIARLTGLTERQVHDLRMVYGITASYKMVDTCAAEFAATTPYYYSVFGSENEVEETSGKKKVLVLGSGPIRIGQGIEFDFCSVHCTWAFAKEGYETIIINNNPETVSTDFDIADKLYFEPLTPEDVESIVDLEKPDGAVVQFGGQTAIKLTEALMKMGVPILGTKAEDVDAAEDRELFDEILEKCQIPRPTGGTVFTAEEAKIVANRLGYPVLVRPSYVLGGQGCY
;
A
#
# COMPACT_ATOMS: atom_id res chain seq x y z
N PHE A 1 17.20 -20.96 -11.04
CA PHE A 1 16.43 -19.78 -11.48
C PHE A 1 15.38 -20.16 -12.51
N ILE A 2 15.76 -20.75 -13.65
CA ILE A 2 14.84 -21.14 -14.76
C ILE A 2 13.73 -22.05 -14.25
N ASP A 3 14.04 -23.06 -13.43
CA ASP A 3 13.06 -23.97 -12.84
C ASP A 3 12.05 -23.26 -11.96
N LYS A 4 12.49 -22.27 -11.18
CA LYS A 4 11.60 -21.46 -10.32
C LYS A 4 10.65 -20.59 -11.16
N ILE A 5 11.14 -20.00 -12.25
CA ILE A 5 10.29 -19.28 -13.20
C ILE A 5 9.31 -20.26 -13.88
N GLY A 6 9.77 -21.47 -14.23
CA GLY A 6 8.90 -22.53 -14.75
C GLY A 6 7.71 -22.83 -13.84
N ASN A 7 7.94 -22.97 -12.52
CA ASN A 7 6.87 -23.19 -11.55
C ASN A 7 5.82 -22.06 -11.54
N LEU A 8 6.27 -20.80 -11.67
CA LEU A 8 5.33 -19.67 -11.77
C LEU A 8 4.50 -19.70 -13.05
N VAL A 9 5.12 -20.07 -14.19
CA VAL A 9 4.40 -20.21 -15.46
C VAL A 9 3.37 -21.34 -15.40
N GLU A 10 3.73 -22.50 -14.83
CA GLU A 10 2.80 -23.61 -14.63
C GLU A 10 1.62 -23.25 -13.73
N MET A 11 1.88 -22.50 -12.66
CA MET A 11 0.83 -22.00 -11.77
C MET A 11 -0.09 -21.03 -12.51
N GLU A 12 0.46 -20.08 -13.27
CA GLU A 12 -0.34 -19.17 -14.09
C GLU A 12 -1.25 -19.92 -15.07
N GLN A 13 -0.73 -20.95 -15.76
CA GLN A 13 -1.52 -21.79 -16.65
C GLN A 13 -2.64 -22.53 -15.89
N SER A 14 -2.35 -23.04 -14.71
CA SER A 14 -3.32 -23.73 -13.85
C SER A 14 -4.45 -22.81 -13.41
N LEU A 15 -4.13 -21.57 -13.04
CA LEU A 15 -5.11 -20.54 -12.70
C LEU A 15 -5.96 -20.15 -13.91
N ARG A 16 -5.36 -19.91 -15.08
CA ARG A 16 -6.08 -19.62 -16.34
C ARG A 16 -7.04 -20.76 -16.73
N ALA A 17 -6.69 -22.02 -16.49
CA ALA A 17 -7.55 -23.17 -16.74
C ALA A 17 -8.83 -23.19 -15.87
N CYS A 18 -8.89 -22.42 -14.80
CA CYS A 18 -10.09 -22.28 -13.98
C CYS A 18 -11.12 -21.26 -14.56
N ALA A 19 -10.69 -20.30 -15.37
CA ALA A 19 -11.54 -19.20 -15.87
C ALA A 19 -12.83 -19.67 -16.56
N PRO A 20 -12.86 -20.71 -17.44
CA PRO A 20 -14.09 -21.18 -18.06
C PRO A 20 -15.10 -21.75 -17.06
N ARG A 21 -14.63 -22.36 -15.95
CA ARG A 21 -15.51 -22.88 -14.89
C ARG A 21 -16.11 -21.78 -14.06
N VAL A 22 -15.30 -20.77 -13.74
CA VAL A 22 -15.74 -19.55 -13.04
C VAL A 22 -16.79 -18.81 -13.88
N ALA A 23 -16.51 -18.54 -15.15
CA ALA A 23 -17.42 -17.84 -16.06
C ALA A 23 -18.77 -18.56 -16.27
N SER A 24 -18.79 -19.88 -16.19
CA SER A 24 -20.02 -20.69 -16.32
C SER A 24 -20.77 -20.91 -15.00
N GLY A 25 -20.26 -20.40 -13.87
CA GLY A 25 -20.81 -20.62 -12.54
C GLY A 25 -20.74 -22.08 -12.06
N ARG A 26 -19.96 -22.94 -12.74
CA ARG A 26 -19.84 -24.38 -12.44
C ARG A 26 -18.74 -24.73 -11.44
N GLY A 27 -18.13 -23.73 -10.80
CA GLY A 27 -17.11 -23.91 -9.78
C GLY A 27 -16.15 -22.73 -9.69
N GLY A 28 -15.48 -22.62 -8.54
CA GLY A 28 -14.45 -21.63 -8.26
C GLY A 28 -13.03 -22.23 -8.33
N ILE A 29 -12.09 -21.51 -7.77
CA ILE A 29 -10.73 -22.00 -7.51
C ILE A 29 -10.80 -22.98 -6.34
N GLY A 30 -10.26 -24.20 -6.52
CA GLY A 30 -10.17 -25.17 -5.43
C GLY A 30 -9.17 -24.73 -4.34
N LYS A 31 -9.42 -25.15 -3.09
CA LYS A 31 -8.60 -24.79 -1.93
C LYS A 31 -7.11 -25.04 -2.17
N GLU A 32 -6.75 -26.22 -2.64
CA GLU A 32 -5.33 -26.60 -2.80
C GLU A 32 -4.63 -25.76 -3.86
N LEU A 33 -5.31 -25.47 -4.97
CA LEU A 33 -4.74 -24.60 -6.01
C LEU A 33 -4.55 -23.16 -5.51
N LEU A 34 -5.55 -22.63 -4.78
CA LEU A 34 -5.45 -21.28 -4.21
C LEU A 34 -4.35 -21.20 -3.15
N LYS A 35 -4.25 -22.23 -2.29
CA LYS A 35 -3.19 -22.30 -1.29
C LYS A 35 -1.79 -22.34 -1.94
N GLU A 36 -1.62 -23.15 -2.97
CA GLU A 36 -0.33 -23.23 -3.66
C GLU A 36 -0.01 -21.94 -4.44
N ALA A 37 -1.01 -21.30 -5.05
CA ALA A 37 -0.82 -20.00 -5.70
C ALA A 37 -0.35 -18.94 -4.67
N LYS A 38 -0.95 -18.90 -3.48
CA LYS A 38 -0.51 -18.00 -2.40
C LYS A 38 0.87 -18.37 -1.88
N ARG A 39 1.20 -19.65 -1.76
CA ARG A 39 2.53 -20.11 -1.35
C ARG A 39 3.62 -19.71 -2.38
N LEU A 40 3.25 -19.56 -3.63
CA LEU A 40 4.10 -19.01 -4.70
C LEU A 40 3.98 -17.47 -4.81
N GLU A 41 3.34 -16.84 -3.85
CA GLU A 41 3.20 -15.38 -3.69
C GLU A 41 2.46 -14.68 -4.83
N PHE A 42 1.49 -15.38 -5.46
CA PHE A 42 0.59 -14.75 -6.41
C PHE A 42 -0.35 -13.78 -5.66
N PRO A 43 -0.35 -12.47 -5.99
CA PRO A 43 -1.29 -11.52 -5.41
C PRO A 43 -2.74 -11.83 -5.78
N ASP A 44 -3.68 -11.49 -4.90
CA ASP A 44 -5.11 -11.70 -5.15
C ASP A 44 -5.59 -11.00 -6.43
N GLU A 45 -5.06 -9.83 -6.74
CA GLU A 45 -5.31 -9.11 -8.00
C GLU A 45 -4.89 -9.94 -9.22
N VAL A 46 -3.72 -10.57 -9.18
CA VAL A 46 -3.22 -11.40 -10.28
C VAL A 46 -4.06 -12.67 -10.41
N ILE A 47 -4.39 -13.32 -9.30
CA ILE A 47 -5.26 -14.50 -9.30
C ILE A 47 -6.64 -14.13 -9.88
N ALA A 48 -7.20 -13.02 -9.46
CA ALA A 48 -8.49 -12.52 -9.97
C ALA A 48 -8.46 -12.31 -11.48
N ARG A 49 -7.42 -11.61 -11.98
CA ARG A 49 -7.24 -11.38 -13.43
C ARG A 49 -7.11 -12.67 -14.24
N LEU A 50 -6.40 -13.68 -13.72
CA LEU A 50 -6.17 -14.95 -14.40
C LEU A 50 -7.41 -15.84 -14.42
N THR A 51 -8.25 -15.75 -13.40
CA THR A 51 -9.42 -16.63 -13.21
C THR A 51 -10.75 -16.01 -13.61
N GLY A 52 -10.79 -14.68 -13.83
CA GLY A 52 -12.02 -13.94 -14.10
C GLY A 52 -12.87 -13.65 -12.88
N LEU A 53 -12.31 -13.79 -11.68
CA LEU A 53 -12.89 -13.33 -10.42
C LEU A 53 -12.55 -11.85 -10.18
N THR A 54 -13.20 -11.24 -9.18
CA THR A 54 -12.74 -9.98 -8.60
C THR A 54 -11.74 -10.26 -7.48
N GLU A 55 -10.87 -9.31 -7.18
CA GLU A 55 -9.92 -9.39 -6.06
C GLU A 55 -10.63 -9.70 -4.74
N ARG A 56 -11.75 -9.03 -4.46
CA ARG A 56 -12.58 -9.28 -3.28
C ARG A 56 -13.09 -10.73 -3.22
N GLN A 57 -13.50 -11.31 -4.35
CA GLN A 57 -13.93 -12.70 -4.38
C GLN A 57 -12.78 -13.67 -4.09
N VAL A 58 -11.57 -13.38 -4.55
CA VAL A 58 -10.38 -14.18 -4.22
C VAL A 58 -10.06 -14.07 -2.73
N HIS A 59 -10.06 -12.87 -2.18
CA HIS A 59 -9.91 -12.63 -0.74
C HIS A 59 -10.93 -13.41 0.08
N ASP A 60 -12.23 -13.31 -0.24
CA ASP A 60 -13.29 -14.00 0.48
C ASP A 60 -13.14 -15.53 0.42
N LEU A 61 -12.69 -16.06 -0.73
CA LEU A 61 -12.36 -17.49 -0.86
C LEU A 61 -11.17 -17.89 0.04
N ARG A 62 -10.14 -17.06 0.13
CA ARG A 62 -9.01 -17.30 1.05
C ARG A 62 -9.49 -17.37 2.49
N MET A 63 -10.34 -16.43 2.91
CA MET A 63 -10.89 -16.42 4.26
C MET A 63 -11.71 -17.68 4.55
N VAL A 64 -12.60 -18.08 3.64
CA VAL A 64 -13.39 -19.33 3.75
C VAL A 64 -12.50 -20.57 3.84
N TYR A 65 -11.40 -20.59 3.11
CA TYR A 65 -10.48 -21.74 3.11
C TYR A 65 -9.46 -21.70 4.25
N GLY A 66 -9.39 -20.62 5.03
CA GLY A 66 -8.39 -20.42 6.08
C GLY A 66 -6.98 -20.23 5.51
N ILE A 67 -6.86 -19.55 4.37
CA ILE A 67 -5.59 -19.23 3.73
C ILE A 67 -5.25 -17.77 4.08
N THR A 68 -4.48 -17.59 5.14
CA THR A 68 -4.03 -16.30 5.66
C THR A 68 -2.51 -16.21 5.65
N ALA A 69 -1.98 -15.00 5.56
CA ALA A 69 -0.56 -14.78 5.75
C ALA A 69 -0.16 -15.09 7.20
N SER A 70 1.03 -15.65 7.35
CA SER A 70 1.74 -15.81 8.61
C SER A 70 3.06 -15.05 8.50
N TYR A 71 3.61 -14.60 9.61
CA TYR A 71 4.82 -13.79 9.59
C TYR A 71 5.93 -14.49 10.32
N LYS A 72 7.10 -14.49 9.70
CA LYS A 72 8.34 -15.05 10.22
C LYS A 72 9.30 -13.94 10.59
N MET A 73 10.06 -14.14 11.66
CA MET A 73 11.15 -13.25 12.04
C MET A 73 12.34 -13.44 11.10
N VAL A 74 12.96 -12.34 10.70
CA VAL A 74 14.20 -12.39 9.92
C VAL A 74 15.34 -12.85 10.83
N ASP A 75 15.93 -14.00 10.52
CA ASP A 75 17.14 -14.48 11.20
C ASP A 75 18.37 -13.72 10.71
N THR A 76 18.85 -12.80 11.55
CA THR A 76 20.07 -12.00 11.28
C THR A 76 21.34 -12.67 11.83
N CYS A 77 21.22 -13.85 12.46
CA CYS A 77 22.32 -14.55 13.13
C CYS A 77 22.74 -15.83 12.40
N ALA A 78 22.23 -16.11 11.20
CA ALA A 78 22.54 -17.30 10.40
C ALA A 78 22.35 -18.63 11.18
N ALA A 79 21.33 -18.67 12.04
CA ALA A 79 21.02 -19.78 12.95
C ALA A 79 22.12 -20.16 13.96
N GLU A 80 23.16 -19.33 14.10
CA GLU A 80 24.19 -19.54 15.13
C GLU A 80 23.67 -19.22 16.54
N PHE A 81 22.78 -18.24 16.63
CA PHE A 81 22.13 -17.82 17.87
C PHE A 81 20.66 -17.55 17.59
N ALA A 82 19.82 -17.55 18.65
CA ALA A 82 18.45 -17.10 18.51
C ALA A 82 18.42 -15.62 18.12
N ALA A 83 17.87 -15.31 16.95
CA ALA A 83 17.68 -13.94 16.52
C ALA A 83 16.58 -13.28 17.36
N THR A 84 16.82 -12.03 17.77
CA THR A 84 15.82 -11.17 18.39
C THR A 84 15.79 -9.86 17.60
N THR A 85 15.03 -9.84 16.52
CA THR A 85 14.93 -8.67 15.66
C THR A 85 13.47 -8.24 15.54
N PRO A 86 13.17 -6.95 15.33
CA PRO A 86 11.81 -6.49 15.09
C PRO A 86 11.35 -6.76 13.65
N TYR A 87 12.10 -7.51 12.85
CA TYR A 87 11.94 -7.67 11.41
C TYR A 87 11.09 -8.89 11.08
N TYR A 88 10.01 -8.65 10.37
CA TYR A 88 9.07 -9.68 9.92
C TYR A 88 8.85 -9.65 8.42
N TYR A 89 8.58 -10.82 7.85
CA TYR A 89 8.16 -11.01 6.45
C TYR A 89 7.05 -12.05 6.37
N SER A 90 6.18 -11.94 5.39
CA SER A 90 5.05 -12.85 5.22
C SER A 90 5.42 -14.16 4.54
N VAL A 91 4.69 -15.19 4.92
CA VAL A 91 4.65 -16.49 4.25
C VAL A 91 3.23 -17.03 4.31
N PHE A 92 2.83 -17.88 3.36
CA PHE A 92 1.57 -18.62 3.46
C PHE A 92 1.81 -20.01 4.07
N GLY A 93 2.18 -20.01 5.35
CA GLY A 93 2.50 -21.17 6.16
C GLY A 93 1.50 -21.40 7.29
N SER A 94 1.87 -22.23 8.27
CA SER A 94 1.03 -22.57 9.42
C SER A 94 1.49 -21.94 10.74
N GLU A 95 2.67 -21.33 10.76
CA GLU A 95 3.30 -20.82 11.97
C GLU A 95 3.50 -19.32 11.87
N ASN A 96 3.06 -18.59 12.87
CA ASN A 96 3.28 -17.16 13.03
C ASN A 96 4.28 -16.93 14.17
N GLU A 97 5.32 -16.16 13.92
CA GLU A 97 6.38 -15.86 14.89
C GLU A 97 6.26 -14.45 15.49
N VAL A 98 5.22 -13.72 15.12
CA VAL A 98 4.98 -12.40 15.71
C VAL A 98 4.54 -12.58 17.15
N GLU A 99 5.30 -11.96 18.06
CA GLU A 99 4.96 -11.99 19.48
C GLU A 99 3.65 -11.23 19.75
N GLU A 100 2.84 -11.79 20.66
CA GLU A 100 1.64 -11.12 21.16
C GLU A 100 2.01 -9.82 21.85
N THR A 101 1.12 -8.86 21.74
CA THR A 101 1.36 -7.49 22.08
C THR A 101 1.36 -7.18 23.56
N SER A 102 2.07 -6.12 23.91
CA SER A 102 2.23 -5.57 25.26
C SER A 102 0.94 -5.01 25.89
N GLY A 103 -0.22 -5.11 25.23
CA GLY A 103 -1.47 -4.45 25.66
C GLY A 103 -1.48 -2.92 25.47
N LYS A 104 -0.45 -2.36 24.86
CA LYS A 104 -0.39 -0.95 24.48
C LYS A 104 -1.29 -0.66 23.26
N LYS A 105 -1.67 0.60 23.10
CA LYS A 105 -2.22 1.07 21.84
C LYS A 105 -1.18 0.98 20.75
N LYS A 106 -1.60 0.65 19.54
CA LYS A 106 -0.73 0.44 18.38
C LYS A 106 -0.91 1.52 17.33
N VAL A 107 0.18 1.96 16.76
CA VAL A 107 0.16 2.85 15.61
C VAL A 107 0.94 2.24 14.46
N LEU A 108 0.33 2.27 13.27
CA LEU A 108 0.91 1.83 12.03
C LEU A 108 1.47 3.04 11.27
N VAL A 109 2.76 3.01 10.93
CA VAL A 109 3.40 4.02 10.09
C VAL A 109 3.76 3.39 8.74
N LEU A 110 3.18 3.91 7.67
CA LEU A 110 3.50 3.43 6.32
C LEU A 110 4.74 4.13 5.79
N GLY A 111 5.73 3.34 5.39
CA GLY A 111 6.92 3.82 4.72
C GLY A 111 6.68 4.23 3.28
N SER A 112 7.70 4.76 2.65
CA SER A 112 7.64 5.26 1.26
C SER A 112 8.01 4.23 0.19
N GLY A 113 8.50 3.06 0.62
CA GLY A 113 9.10 2.12 -0.30
C GLY A 113 10.45 2.64 -0.87
N PRO A 114 10.85 2.19 -2.06
CA PRO A 114 12.02 2.72 -2.74
C PRO A 114 11.85 4.20 -3.07
N ILE A 115 12.79 5.03 -2.61
CA ILE A 115 12.80 6.48 -2.80
C ILE A 115 13.97 6.90 -3.69
N ARG A 116 13.86 8.09 -4.29
CA ARG A 116 14.93 8.70 -5.08
C ARG A 116 15.93 9.40 -4.17
N ILE A 117 17.16 9.54 -4.64
CA ILE A 117 18.17 10.37 -3.96
C ILE A 117 17.62 11.78 -3.71
N GLY A 118 17.75 12.25 -2.47
CA GLY A 118 17.24 13.55 -2.03
C GLY A 118 15.86 13.52 -1.37
N GLN A 119 15.10 12.42 -1.46
CA GLN A 119 13.78 12.28 -0.83
C GLN A 119 13.85 11.73 0.61
N GLY A 120 14.99 11.24 1.07
CA GLY A 120 15.15 10.65 2.41
C GLY A 120 14.77 11.61 3.53
N ILE A 121 15.09 12.89 3.43
CA ILE A 121 14.75 13.89 4.45
C ILE A 121 13.23 14.08 4.53
N GLU A 122 12.55 14.10 3.39
CA GLU A 122 11.11 14.34 3.33
C GLU A 122 10.30 13.16 3.88
N PHE A 123 10.67 11.94 3.53
CA PHE A 123 9.89 10.76 3.86
C PHE A 123 10.50 9.96 5.02
N ASP A 124 11.73 9.53 4.89
CA ASP A 124 12.36 8.63 5.85
C ASP A 124 12.60 9.29 7.22
N PHE A 125 13.19 10.48 7.21
CA PHE A 125 13.38 11.27 8.43
C PHE A 125 12.06 11.56 9.16
N CYS A 126 11.03 11.95 8.44
CA CYS A 126 9.71 12.22 9.04
C CYS A 126 9.06 10.95 9.59
N SER A 127 9.22 9.80 8.93
CA SER A 127 8.74 8.51 9.42
C SER A 127 9.43 8.12 10.73
N VAL A 128 10.75 8.27 10.83
CA VAL A 128 11.53 8.02 12.06
C VAL A 128 11.05 8.89 13.21
N HIS A 129 10.96 10.20 12.99
CA HIS A 129 10.52 11.12 14.03
C HIS A 129 9.08 10.92 14.47
N CYS A 130 8.20 10.55 13.53
CA CYS A 130 6.82 10.18 13.83
C CYS A 130 6.78 8.94 14.74
N THR A 131 7.52 7.91 14.37
CA THR A 131 7.61 6.66 15.15
C THR A 131 8.11 6.92 16.56
N TRP A 132 9.20 7.67 16.71
CA TRP A 132 9.72 8.02 18.02
C TRP A 132 8.75 8.88 18.86
N ALA A 133 7.99 9.77 18.23
CA ALA A 133 6.99 10.56 18.94
C ALA A 133 5.90 9.67 19.54
N PHE A 134 5.37 8.71 18.77
CA PHE A 134 4.39 7.75 19.28
C PHE A 134 4.97 6.80 20.33
N ALA A 135 6.20 6.30 20.14
CA ALA A 135 6.87 5.48 21.14
C ALA A 135 7.02 6.21 22.48
N LYS A 136 7.37 7.50 22.45
CA LYS A 136 7.48 8.36 23.64
C LYS A 136 6.14 8.54 24.35
N GLU A 137 5.03 8.57 23.62
CA GLU A 137 3.68 8.64 24.17
C GLU A 137 3.15 7.26 24.62
N GLY A 138 3.96 6.21 24.56
CA GLY A 138 3.66 4.88 25.08
C GLY A 138 2.91 3.98 24.11
N TYR A 139 2.86 4.30 22.83
CA TYR A 139 2.31 3.43 21.81
C TYR A 139 3.31 2.33 21.43
N GLU A 140 2.80 1.18 21.03
CA GLU A 140 3.55 0.18 20.26
C GLU A 140 3.58 0.64 18.81
N THR A 141 4.78 0.77 18.25
CA THR A 141 5.01 1.34 16.92
C THR A 141 5.29 0.24 15.91
N ILE A 142 4.59 0.30 14.79
CA ILE A 142 4.68 -0.68 13.70
C ILE A 142 4.99 0.06 12.41
N ILE A 143 6.04 -0.35 11.71
CA ILE A 143 6.37 0.17 10.37
C ILE A 143 6.12 -0.91 9.32
N ILE A 144 5.53 -0.54 8.19
CA ILE A 144 5.52 -1.36 6.96
C ILE A 144 6.35 -0.61 5.92
N ASN A 145 7.39 -1.26 5.42
CA ASN A 145 8.21 -0.73 4.34
C ASN A 145 8.90 -1.86 3.56
N ASN A 146 8.99 -1.75 2.26
CA ASN A 146 9.71 -2.70 1.41
C ASN A 146 11.11 -2.21 0.97
N ASN A 147 11.61 -1.14 1.57
CA ASN A 147 12.97 -0.65 1.36
C ASN A 147 13.83 -1.00 2.58
N PRO A 148 14.74 -1.99 2.49
CA PRO A 148 15.58 -2.37 3.62
C PRO A 148 16.81 -1.46 3.82
N GLU A 149 17.06 -0.53 2.91
CA GLU A 149 18.26 0.31 2.87
C GLU A 149 17.95 1.76 3.32
N THR A 150 17.14 1.93 4.36
CA THR A 150 16.77 3.26 4.84
C THR A 150 16.68 3.31 6.36
N VAL A 151 16.84 4.50 6.96
CA VAL A 151 16.94 4.66 8.42
C VAL A 151 15.65 4.25 9.13
N SER A 152 14.47 4.49 8.53
CA SER A 152 13.21 4.08 9.14
C SER A 152 13.05 2.56 9.30
N THR A 153 13.88 1.79 8.61
CA THR A 153 13.92 0.33 8.71
C THR A 153 15.08 -0.20 9.57
N ASP A 154 15.77 0.66 10.30
CA ASP A 154 16.76 0.23 11.28
C ASP A 154 16.06 -0.44 12.50
N PHE A 155 16.77 -1.39 13.12
CA PHE A 155 16.24 -2.28 14.16
C PHE A 155 15.81 -1.57 15.45
N ASP A 156 16.26 -0.35 15.68
CA ASP A 156 16.00 0.45 16.87
C ASP A 156 14.98 1.57 16.68
N ILE A 157 14.31 1.61 15.53
CA ILE A 157 13.35 2.68 15.21
C ILE A 157 11.93 2.35 15.65
N ALA A 158 11.46 1.14 15.41
CA ALA A 158 10.10 0.71 15.74
C ALA A 158 10.10 -0.57 16.56
N ASP A 159 9.02 -0.83 17.30
CA ASP A 159 8.84 -2.09 18.02
C ASP A 159 8.70 -3.28 17.06
N LYS A 160 8.04 -3.05 15.90
CA LYS A 160 7.89 -4.04 14.83
C LYS A 160 8.05 -3.42 13.46
N LEU A 161 8.70 -4.13 12.55
CA LEU A 161 8.88 -3.73 11.17
C LEU A 161 8.55 -4.90 10.24
N TYR A 162 7.59 -4.66 9.36
CA TYR A 162 7.18 -5.60 8.32
C TYR A 162 7.81 -5.22 6.99
N PHE A 163 8.68 -6.09 6.47
CA PHE A 163 9.24 -5.96 5.14
C PHE A 163 8.26 -6.51 4.10
N GLU A 164 7.23 -5.71 3.81
CA GLU A 164 6.16 -6.10 2.92
C GLU A 164 5.92 -5.05 1.83
N PRO A 165 5.40 -5.46 0.68
CA PRO A 165 4.93 -4.53 -0.32
C PRO A 165 3.86 -3.60 0.24
N LEU A 166 3.88 -2.36 -0.21
CA LEU A 166 2.87 -1.36 0.17
C LEU A 166 1.66 -1.49 -0.77
N THR A 167 1.02 -2.67 -0.75
CA THR A 167 -0.22 -2.96 -1.48
C THR A 167 -1.40 -3.07 -0.51
N PRO A 168 -2.66 -2.88 -0.98
CA PRO A 168 -3.82 -3.07 -0.11
C PRO A 168 -3.88 -4.45 0.52
N GLU A 169 -3.57 -5.51 -0.22
CA GLU A 169 -3.61 -6.90 0.26
C GLU A 169 -2.61 -7.17 1.39
N ASP A 170 -1.36 -6.73 1.22
CA ASP A 170 -0.31 -6.97 2.20
C ASP A 170 -0.56 -6.14 3.47
N VAL A 171 -0.99 -4.89 3.30
CA VAL A 171 -1.35 -4.01 4.42
C VAL A 171 -2.58 -4.53 5.16
N GLU A 172 -3.62 -5.04 4.47
CA GLU A 172 -4.81 -5.65 5.09
C GLU A 172 -4.41 -6.84 5.97
N SER A 173 -3.51 -7.70 5.49
CA SER A 173 -3.03 -8.86 6.26
C SER A 173 -2.34 -8.45 7.56
N ILE A 174 -1.56 -7.35 7.57
CA ILE A 174 -0.92 -6.83 8.78
C ILE A 174 -1.93 -6.13 9.68
N VAL A 175 -2.88 -5.38 9.13
CA VAL A 175 -3.97 -4.74 9.89
C VAL A 175 -4.81 -5.79 10.61
N ASP A 176 -5.14 -6.90 9.96
CA ASP A 176 -5.90 -8.00 10.55
C ASP A 176 -5.14 -8.69 11.69
N LEU A 177 -3.83 -8.81 11.58
CA LEU A 177 -2.98 -9.40 12.62
C LEU A 177 -2.78 -8.43 13.79
N GLU A 178 -2.36 -7.21 13.52
CA GLU A 178 -1.91 -6.26 14.53
C GLU A 178 -3.05 -5.45 15.13
N LYS A 179 -4.12 -5.22 14.39
CA LYS A 179 -5.30 -4.43 14.80
C LYS A 179 -4.90 -3.04 15.34
N PRO A 180 -4.22 -2.21 14.54
CA PRO A 180 -3.74 -0.93 14.99
C PRO A 180 -4.88 0.03 15.34
N ASP A 181 -4.70 0.87 16.36
CA ASP A 181 -5.64 1.92 16.76
C ASP A 181 -5.67 3.09 15.75
N GLY A 182 -4.68 3.19 14.88
CA GLY A 182 -4.63 4.16 13.80
C GLY A 182 -3.41 4.01 12.91
N ALA A 183 -3.44 4.66 11.76
CA ALA A 183 -2.37 4.64 10.77
C ALA A 183 -1.94 6.05 10.36
N VAL A 184 -0.65 6.23 10.11
CA VAL A 184 -0.04 7.44 9.56
C VAL A 184 0.42 7.16 8.14
N VAL A 185 -0.08 7.96 7.19
CA VAL A 185 0.20 7.81 5.75
C VAL A 185 1.02 8.96 5.16
N GLN A 186 1.08 10.11 5.83
CA GLN A 186 1.64 11.36 5.29
C GLN A 186 3.12 11.25 4.93
N PHE A 187 3.88 10.44 5.67
CA PHE A 187 5.33 10.37 5.53
C PHE A 187 5.81 9.31 4.55
N GLY A 188 4.90 8.51 4.01
CA GLY A 188 5.20 7.48 3.01
C GLY A 188 5.06 7.96 1.56
N GLY A 189 4.94 9.26 1.32
CA GLY A 189 4.77 9.83 -0.02
C GLY A 189 3.57 9.29 -0.76
N GLN A 190 3.59 9.37 -2.08
CA GLN A 190 2.48 8.92 -2.94
C GLN A 190 2.12 7.44 -2.77
N THR A 191 3.09 6.61 -2.39
CA THR A 191 2.85 5.18 -2.18
C THR A 191 1.92 4.94 -0.99
N ALA A 192 2.21 5.58 0.14
CA ALA A 192 1.39 5.44 1.35
C ALA A 192 0.05 6.21 1.25
N ILE A 193 0.05 7.40 0.64
CA ILE A 193 -1.15 8.21 0.43
C ILE A 193 -2.21 7.44 -0.36
N LYS A 194 -1.83 6.70 -1.38
CA LYS A 194 -2.75 5.85 -2.17
C LYS A 194 -3.41 4.74 -1.36
N LEU A 195 -2.85 4.36 -0.22
CA LEU A 195 -3.44 3.35 0.68
C LEU A 195 -4.47 3.92 1.65
N THR A 196 -4.65 5.24 1.70
CA THR A 196 -5.56 5.91 2.62
C THR A 196 -6.99 5.38 2.51
N GLU A 197 -7.53 5.30 1.30
CA GLU A 197 -8.88 4.79 1.04
C GLU A 197 -9.02 3.31 1.45
N ALA A 198 -8.00 2.49 1.16
CA ALA A 198 -7.99 1.08 1.55
C ALA A 198 -7.99 0.92 3.07
N LEU A 199 -7.14 1.65 3.79
CA LEU A 199 -7.11 1.64 5.26
C LEU A 199 -8.44 2.05 5.88
N MET A 200 -9.10 3.07 5.33
CA MET A 200 -10.43 3.46 5.79
C MET A 200 -11.47 2.36 5.59
N LYS A 201 -11.45 1.66 4.45
CA LYS A 201 -12.33 0.51 4.19
C LYS A 201 -12.08 -0.65 5.15
N MET A 202 -10.84 -0.81 5.61
CA MET A 202 -10.45 -1.77 6.66
C MET A 202 -10.87 -1.30 8.07
N GLY A 203 -11.37 -0.08 8.21
CA GLY A 203 -11.81 0.49 9.48
C GLY A 203 -10.66 1.06 10.33
N VAL A 204 -9.49 1.28 9.76
CA VAL A 204 -8.34 1.87 10.46
C VAL A 204 -8.42 3.40 10.42
N PRO A 205 -8.46 4.08 11.57
CA PRO A 205 -8.45 5.55 11.62
C PRO A 205 -7.14 6.12 11.05
N ILE A 206 -7.24 7.10 10.16
CA ILE A 206 -6.08 7.85 9.69
C ILE A 206 -5.74 8.94 10.71
N LEU A 207 -4.51 8.92 11.20
CA LEU A 207 -3.99 9.90 12.15
C LEU A 207 -3.32 11.05 11.39
N GLY A 208 -3.58 12.28 11.82
CA GLY A 208 -3.10 13.48 11.16
C GLY A 208 -4.12 14.07 10.19
N THR A 209 -3.75 14.30 8.93
CA THR A 209 -4.66 14.81 7.90
C THR A 209 -5.71 13.75 7.55
N LYS A 210 -6.98 14.14 7.57
CA LYS A 210 -8.09 13.23 7.25
C LYS A 210 -8.02 12.81 5.79
N ALA A 211 -8.56 11.62 5.50
CA ALA A 211 -8.56 11.08 4.14
C ALA A 211 -9.28 11.99 3.15
N GLU A 212 -10.41 12.57 3.55
CA GLU A 212 -11.20 13.49 2.71
C GLU A 212 -10.39 14.75 2.36
N ASP A 213 -9.57 15.25 3.31
CA ASP A 213 -8.70 16.41 3.08
C ASP A 213 -7.49 16.05 2.20
N VAL A 214 -7.00 14.81 2.30
CA VAL A 214 -5.95 14.29 1.41
C VAL A 214 -6.48 14.20 -0.03
N ASP A 215 -7.66 13.60 -0.23
CA ASP A 215 -8.30 13.50 -1.53
C ASP A 215 -8.60 14.89 -2.12
N ALA A 216 -9.10 15.80 -1.30
CA ALA A 216 -9.37 17.17 -1.72
C ALA A 216 -8.09 17.95 -2.10
N ALA A 217 -6.92 17.60 -1.52
CA ALA A 217 -5.65 18.18 -1.91
C ALA A 217 -5.07 17.57 -3.20
N GLU A 218 -5.40 16.31 -3.50
CA GLU A 218 -4.96 15.62 -4.73
C GLU A 218 -5.86 15.96 -5.93
N ASP A 219 -7.16 16.16 -5.70
CA ASP A 219 -8.12 16.56 -6.74
C ASP A 219 -8.03 18.07 -7.00
N ARG A 220 -7.81 18.45 -8.27
CA ARG A 220 -7.58 19.85 -8.62
C ARG A 220 -8.81 20.74 -8.50
N GLU A 221 -9.99 20.23 -8.81
CA GLU A 221 -11.22 21.01 -8.69
C GLU A 221 -11.55 21.26 -7.22
N LEU A 222 -11.47 20.22 -6.39
CA LEU A 222 -11.67 20.35 -4.95
C LEU A 222 -10.62 21.25 -4.31
N PHE A 223 -9.35 21.14 -4.72
CA PHE A 223 -8.28 21.99 -4.22
C PHE A 223 -8.47 23.45 -4.62
N ASP A 224 -8.89 23.70 -5.86
CA ASP A 224 -9.23 25.05 -6.34
C ASP A 224 -10.37 25.68 -5.52
N GLU A 225 -11.41 24.90 -5.19
CA GLU A 225 -12.49 25.36 -4.31
C GLU A 225 -11.99 25.72 -2.89
N ILE A 226 -11.07 24.91 -2.35
CA ILE A 226 -10.45 25.18 -1.05
C ILE A 226 -9.68 26.50 -1.10
N LEU A 227 -8.86 26.72 -2.13
CA LEU A 227 -8.10 27.95 -2.31
C LEU A 227 -9.02 29.18 -2.41
N GLU A 228 -10.14 29.06 -3.12
CA GLU A 228 -11.15 30.14 -3.22
C GLU A 228 -11.78 30.44 -1.86
N LYS A 229 -12.21 29.41 -1.12
CA LYS A 229 -12.78 29.57 0.24
C LYS A 229 -11.79 30.22 1.19
N CYS A 230 -10.50 29.88 1.06
CA CYS A 230 -9.42 30.45 1.88
C CYS A 230 -8.94 31.83 1.37
N GLN A 231 -9.46 32.32 0.26
CA GLN A 231 -9.03 33.57 -0.39
C GLN A 231 -7.53 33.58 -0.74
N ILE A 232 -6.99 32.42 -1.10
CA ILE A 232 -5.59 32.25 -1.51
C ILE A 232 -5.48 32.51 -3.03
N PRO A 233 -4.63 33.47 -3.44
CA PRO A 233 -4.44 33.76 -4.85
C PRO A 233 -3.88 32.55 -5.62
N ARG A 234 -4.44 32.23 -6.76
CA ARG A 234 -3.97 31.19 -7.67
C ARG A 234 -4.00 31.66 -9.12
N PRO A 235 -3.20 31.05 -10.02
CA PRO A 235 -3.31 31.29 -11.44
C PRO A 235 -4.72 30.95 -11.93
N THR A 236 -5.29 31.79 -12.79
CA THR A 236 -6.58 31.52 -13.41
C THR A 236 -6.45 30.30 -14.34
N GLY A 237 -7.33 29.34 -14.19
CA GLY A 237 -7.30 28.09 -14.94
C GLY A 237 -8.69 27.51 -15.19
N GLY A 238 -8.73 26.29 -15.70
CA GLY A 238 -9.92 25.48 -15.85
C GLY A 238 -9.58 24.05 -16.19
N THR A 239 -10.30 23.11 -15.61
CA THR A 239 -10.19 21.68 -15.92
C THR A 239 -11.03 21.38 -17.16
N VAL A 240 -10.49 20.61 -18.10
CA VAL A 240 -11.10 20.27 -19.37
C VAL A 240 -10.84 18.83 -19.73
N PHE A 241 -11.78 18.20 -20.44
CA PHE A 241 -11.70 16.79 -20.82
C PHE A 241 -11.58 16.60 -22.34
N THR A 242 -11.86 17.64 -23.12
CA THR A 242 -11.83 17.60 -24.58
C THR A 242 -10.98 18.72 -25.17
N ALA A 243 -10.48 18.54 -26.38
CA ALA A 243 -9.73 19.56 -27.10
C ALA A 243 -10.56 20.82 -27.43
N GLU A 244 -11.85 20.65 -27.63
CA GLU A 244 -12.79 21.74 -27.89
C GLU A 244 -12.97 22.61 -26.64
N GLU A 245 -13.17 22.00 -25.49
CA GLU A 245 -13.24 22.70 -24.20
C GLU A 245 -11.91 23.41 -23.89
N ALA A 246 -10.76 22.76 -24.17
CA ALA A 246 -9.47 23.37 -23.98
C ALA A 246 -9.30 24.67 -24.79
N LYS A 247 -9.74 24.69 -26.05
CA LYS A 247 -9.72 25.89 -26.88
C LYS A 247 -10.61 27.01 -26.31
N ILE A 248 -11.80 26.69 -25.83
CA ILE A 248 -12.75 27.64 -25.22
C ILE A 248 -12.11 28.28 -23.98
N VAL A 249 -11.54 27.43 -23.08
CA VAL A 249 -10.90 27.92 -21.86
C VAL A 249 -9.64 28.74 -22.20
N ALA A 250 -8.79 28.27 -23.10
CA ALA A 250 -7.59 29.00 -23.52
C ALA A 250 -7.92 30.38 -24.10
N ASN A 251 -8.93 30.48 -24.97
CA ASN A 251 -9.38 31.74 -25.52
C ASN A 251 -9.93 32.71 -24.44
N ARG A 252 -10.58 32.17 -23.41
CA ARG A 252 -11.05 32.97 -22.27
C ARG A 252 -9.91 33.48 -21.39
N LEU A 253 -8.88 32.65 -21.18
CA LEU A 253 -7.72 33.00 -20.33
C LEU A 253 -6.74 33.96 -21.02
N GLY A 254 -6.65 33.87 -22.34
CA GLY A 254 -5.63 34.56 -23.12
C GLY A 254 -4.33 33.75 -23.25
N TYR A 255 -3.63 33.94 -24.35
CA TYR A 255 -2.37 33.23 -24.62
C TYR A 255 -1.16 34.03 -24.12
N PRO A 256 -0.06 33.36 -23.69
CA PRO A 256 0.15 31.91 -23.67
C PRO A 256 -0.56 31.20 -22.53
N VAL A 257 -0.96 29.94 -22.74
CA VAL A 257 -1.55 29.06 -21.70
C VAL A 257 -0.67 27.84 -21.49
N LEU A 258 -0.63 27.35 -20.24
CA LEU A 258 0.00 26.08 -19.89
C LEU A 258 -1.05 24.98 -19.88
N VAL A 259 -0.80 23.91 -20.63
CA VAL A 259 -1.63 22.69 -20.59
C VAL A 259 -0.88 21.62 -19.81
N ARG A 260 -1.54 21.07 -18.79
CA ARG A 260 -0.96 20.04 -17.92
C ARG A 260 -1.96 18.92 -17.67
N PRO A 261 -1.59 17.64 -17.85
CA PRO A 261 -2.42 16.51 -17.39
C PRO A 261 -2.61 16.51 -15.88
N SER A 262 -3.77 16.01 -15.40
CA SER A 262 -4.11 16.05 -13.97
C SER A 262 -3.21 15.17 -13.10
N TYR A 263 -2.88 13.97 -13.55
CA TYR A 263 -2.14 12.98 -12.76
C TYR A 263 -0.72 12.77 -13.27
N VAL A 264 0.10 13.83 -13.24
CA VAL A 264 1.51 13.75 -13.66
C VAL A 264 2.42 14.35 -12.62
N LEU A 265 3.56 13.70 -12.40
CA LEU A 265 4.62 14.13 -11.52
C LEU A 265 5.77 14.79 -12.31
N GLY A 266 6.35 15.86 -11.76
CA GLY A 266 7.57 16.45 -12.29
C GLY A 266 7.43 17.13 -13.66
N GLY A 267 6.24 17.62 -14.04
CA GLY A 267 6.04 18.34 -15.29
C GLY A 267 5.97 17.48 -16.55
N GLN A 268 5.86 16.16 -16.41
CA GLN A 268 5.72 15.25 -17.54
C GLN A 268 4.43 15.55 -18.31
N GLY A 269 4.52 15.75 -19.63
CA GLY A 269 3.36 16.04 -20.48
C GLY A 269 2.79 17.47 -20.35
N CYS A 270 3.52 18.41 -19.75
CA CYS A 270 3.14 19.83 -19.75
C CYS A 270 3.57 20.49 -21.06
N TYR A 271 2.67 21.25 -21.69
CA TYR A 271 2.88 21.96 -22.97
C TYR A 271 2.46 23.43 -22.87
#